data_17774f4b39153ba6a481d6deb31ddd4c
#
_entry.id   17774f4b39153ba6a481d6deb31ddd4c
#
_cell.length_a   1.000
_cell.length_b   1.000
_cell.length_c   1.000
_cell.angle_alpha   90.00
_cell.angle_beta   90.00
_cell.angle_gamma   90.00
#
_symmetry.space_group_name_H-M   'P 1'
#
loop_
_entity.id
_entity.type
_entity.pdbx_description
1 polymer ?
#
loop_
_entity_poly.entity_id
_entity_poly.type
_entity_poly.pdbx_seq_one_letter_code
_entity_poly.pdbx_strand_id
1 'polypeptide(L)'
;TAFRTFYGDPAGWSLYGLLPNYLQREGSSLVYMADRLIAACGSGGFYLDDYEKLLADMARDPKPKILLGVSYALWDLAERYAPKFENTVVMETGGMKGHREELPKAQFHRILCEAFGVESIHSEYGMAELTSQAYSSGSGIFRTPGWMRVLVRDVNDPFDIRPAGVRGGIDIIDLA
;
A
#
# COMPACT_ATOMS: atom_id res chain seq x y z
N THR A 1 -6.94 4.70 -14.04
CA THR A 1 -5.97 4.64 -12.92
C THR A 1 -5.50 3.21 -12.70
N ALA A 2 -4.26 3.02 -12.23
CA ALA A 2 -3.72 1.70 -11.89
C ALA A 2 -4.64 0.94 -10.91
N PHE A 3 -5.20 1.62 -9.91
CA PHE A 3 -6.15 1.04 -8.95
C PHE A 3 -7.29 0.24 -9.63
N ARG A 4 -7.93 0.80 -10.66
CA ARG A 4 -9.05 0.13 -11.37
C ARG A 4 -8.63 -1.19 -12.02
N THR A 5 -7.40 -1.31 -12.46
CA THR A 5 -6.86 -2.54 -13.07
C THR A 5 -6.80 -3.69 -12.07
N PHE A 6 -6.53 -3.41 -10.79
CA PHE A 6 -6.30 -4.43 -9.77
C PHE A 6 -7.48 -4.65 -8.82
N TYR A 7 -8.26 -3.61 -8.54
CA TYR A 7 -9.33 -3.61 -7.52
C TYR A 7 -10.71 -3.29 -8.10
N GLY A 8 -10.81 -2.98 -9.40
CA GLY A 8 -12.07 -2.62 -10.02
C GLY A 8 -12.50 -1.18 -9.73
N ASP A 9 -13.79 -0.94 -9.75
CA ASP A 9 -14.32 0.41 -9.55
C ASP A 9 -14.14 0.87 -8.09
N PRO A 10 -13.46 2.01 -7.86
CA PRO A 10 -13.33 2.57 -6.52
C PRO A 10 -14.65 2.78 -5.78
N ALA A 11 -15.75 3.10 -6.47
CA ALA A 11 -17.05 3.31 -5.86
C ALA A 11 -17.60 2.07 -5.10
N GLY A 12 -17.08 0.88 -5.41
CA GLY A 12 -17.39 -0.37 -4.72
C GLY A 12 -16.66 -0.56 -3.39
N TRP A 13 -15.76 0.36 -3.02
CA TRP A 13 -14.89 0.25 -1.85
C TRP A 13 -15.07 1.42 -0.89
N SER A 14 -14.68 1.22 0.36
CA SER A 14 -14.36 2.29 1.28
C SER A 14 -12.86 2.27 1.57
N LEU A 15 -12.19 3.42 1.54
CA LEU A 15 -10.75 3.50 1.74
C LEU A 15 -10.40 4.25 3.02
N TYR A 16 -9.70 3.57 3.91
CA TYR A 16 -9.24 4.07 5.21
C TYR A 16 -7.73 4.25 5.17
N GLY A 17 -7.26 5.49 5.23
CA GLY A 17 -5.84 5.84 5.17
C GLY A 17 -5.24 6.02 6.55
N LEU A 18 -4.45 5.05 7.01
CA LEU A 18 -3.67 5.12 8.25
C LEU A 18 -2.26 5.63 7.93
N LEU A 19 -2.14 6.96 7.81
CA LEU A 19 -0.95 7.67 7.32
C LEU A 19 -0.47 8.73 8.32
N PRO A 20 -0.02 8.36 9.54
CA PRO A 20 0.47 9.31 10.54
C PRO A 20 1.67 10.09 9.99
N ASN A 21 1.76 11.37 10.37
CA ASN A 21 2.81 12.32 9.98
C ASN A 21 2.89 12.69 8.47
N TYR A 22 2.07 12.08 7.61
CA TYR A 22 2.11 12.39 6.18
C TYR A 22 1.28 13.61 5.80
N LEU A 23 0.17 13.90 6.51
CA LEU A 23 -0.65 15.08 6.23
C LEU A 23 0.05 16.41 6.55
N GLN A 24 1.11 16.36 7.35
CA GLN A 24 1.93 17.54 7.68
C GLN A 24 3.01 17.82 6.62
N ARG A 25 3.21 16.93 5.65
CA ARG A 25 4.18 17.09 4.56
C ARG A 25 3.48 17.65 3.32
N GLU A 26 3.68 18.93 3.07
CA GLU A 26 3.28 19.52 1.80
C GLU A 26 3.90 18.77 0.63
N GLY A 27 3.10 18.47 -0.41
CA GLY A 27 3.57 17.81 -1.64
C GLY A 27 3.78 16.29 -1.55
N SER A 28 3.22 15.60 -0.55
CA SER A 28 3.29 14.14 -0.49
C SER A 28 2.45 13.48 -1.57
N SER A 29 3.08 12.80 -2.53
CA SER A 29 2.40 12.04 -3.60
C SER A 29 1.51 10.93 -3.03
N LEU A 30 1.93 10.28 -1.93
CA LEU A 30 1.13 9.25 -1.25
C LEU A 30 -0.17 9.82 -0.68
N VAL A 31 -0.11 10.98 -0.02
CA VAL A 31 -1.31 11.65 0.51
C VAL A 31 -2.22 12.07 -0.62
N TYR A 32 -1.69 12.67 -1.68
CA TYR A 32 -2.46 13.04 -2.85
C TYR A 32 -3.16 11.83 -3.49
N MET A 33 -2.43 10.73 -3.69
CA MET A 33 -3.01 9.49 -4.21
C MET A 33 -4.15 8.97 -3.32
N ALA A 34 -3.91 8.87 -2.01
CA ALA A 34 -4.90 8.39 -1.07
C ALA A 34 -6.14 9.29 -1.03
N ASP A 35 -5.96 10.62 -1.03
CA ASP A 35 -7.06 11.59 -1.08
C ASP A 35 -7.93 11.40 -2.32
N ARG A 36 -7.30 11.28 -3.49
CA ARG A 36 -8.01 11.05 -4.76
C ARG A 36 -8.75 9.72 -4.78
N LEU A 37 -8.18 8.68 -4.16
CA LEU A 37 -8.85 7.37 -4.04
C LEU A 37 -10.01 7.41 -3.04
N ILE A 38 -9.86 8.05 -1.87
CA ILE A 38 -10.95 8.26 -0.90
C ILE A 38 -12.10 9.00 -1.56
N ALA A 39 -11.82 10.08 -2.29
CA ALA A 39 -12.83 10.85 -3.02
C ALA A 39 -13.54 9.99 -4.09
N ALA A 40 -12.81 9.13 -4.81
CA ALA A 40 -13.38 8.23 -5.81
C ALA A 40 -14.21 7.08 -5.20
N CYS A 41 -13.86 6.61 -4.01
CA CYS A 41 -14.64 5.63 -3.23
C CYS A 41 -15.94 6.25 -2.67
N GLY A 42 -15.92 7.56 -2.40
CA GLY A 42 -17.02 8.27 -1.75
C GLY A 42 -17.25 7.90 -0.29
N SER A 43 -16.35 7.12 0.32
CA SER A 43 -16.41 6.66 1.71
C SER A 43 -15.03 6.29 2.24
N GLY A 44 -14.86 6.39 3.58
CA GLY A 44 -13.59 6.26 4.27
C GLY A 44 -13.02 7.62 4.69
N GLY A 45 -11.72 7.71 4.87
CA GLY A 45 -11.05 8.93 5.30
C GLY A 45 -9.64 8.71 5.77
N PHE A 46 -9.00 9.79 6.24
CA PHE A 46 -7.68 9.73 6.85
C PHE A 46 -7.77 9.56 8.37
N TYR A 47 -6.92 8.68 8.87
CA TYR A 47 -6.75 8.42 10.30
C TYR A 47 -5.25 8.48 10.58
N LEU A 48 -4.83 9.43 11.39
CA LEU A 48 -3.40 9.68 11.67
C LEU A 48 -2.89 8.67 12.70
N ASP A 49 -3.41 8.77 13.90
CA ASP A 49 -3.09 7.98 15.08
C ASP A 49 -4.35 7.67 15.92
N ASP A 50 -5.51 8.06 15.42
CA ASP A 50 -6.80 7.77 16.06
C ASP A 50 -7.29 6.36 15.67
N TYR A 51 -6.63 5.36 16.25
CA TYR A 51 -6.94 3.95 16.00
C TYR A 51 -8.34 3.56 16.44
N GLU A 52 -8.84 4.13 17.54
CA GLU A 52 -10.17 3.80 18.07
C GLU A 52 -11.27 4.27 17.11
N LYS A 53 -11.14 5.50 16.62
CA LYS A 53 -12.05 6.03 15.61
C LYS A 53 -11.97 5.25 14.29
N LEU A 54 -10.76 4.91 13.83
CA LEU A 54 -10.55 4.07 12.65
C LEU A 54 -11.33 2.75 12.79
N LEU A 55 -11.11 2.03 13.87
CA LEU A 55 -11.73 0.72 14.10
C LEU A 55 -13.25 0.83 14.24
N ALA A 56 -13.75 1.86 14.92
CA ALA A 56 -15.19 2.09 15.07
C ALA A 56 -15.87 2.41 13.73
N ASP A 57 -15.24 3.22 12.88
CA ASP A 57 -15.77 3.58 11.58
C ASP A 57 -15.72 2.39 10.61
N MET A 58 -14.62 1.64 10.59
CA MET A 58 -14.52 0.41 9.79
C MET A 58 -15.53 -0.66 10.18
N ALA A 59 -15.81 -0.81 11.48
CA ALA A 59 -16.78 -1.81 11.97
C ALA A 59 -18.23 -1.49 11.58
N ARG A 60 -18.57 -0.22 11.40
CA ARG A 60 -19.91 0.23 10.99
C ARG A 60 -20.12 0.22 9.49
N ASP A 61 -19.04 0.15 8.72
CA ASP A 61 -19.10 0.22 7.26
C ASP A 61 -19.43 -1.15 6.65
N PRO A 62 -20.57 -1.30 5.96
CA PRO A 62 -20.94 -2.57 5.33
C PRO A 62 -20.22 -2.86 4.01
N LYS A 63 -19.56 -1.87 3.42
CA LYS A 63 -18.85 -2.04 2.13
C LYS A 63 -17.57 -2.87 2.28
N PRO A 64 -17.08 -3.47 1.19
CA PRO A 64 -15.70 -3.90 1.12
C PRO A 64 -14.75 -2.75 1.43
N LYS A 65 -13.73 -3.01 2.24
CA LYS A 65 -12.83 -2.00 2.78
C LYS A 65 -11.39 -2.20 2.31
N ILE A 66 -10.69 -1.09 2.10
CA ILE A 66 -9.23 -1.09 1.98
C ILE A 66 -8.67 -0.26 3.13
N LEU A 67 -7.87 -0.90 3.98
CA LEU A 67 -7.04 -0.23 4.97
C LEU A 67 -5.65 -0.01 4.36
N LEU A 68 -5.39 1.20 3.88
CA LEU A 68 -4.09 1.61 3.37
C LEU A 68 -3.27 2.24 4.50
N GLY A 69 -2.18 1.63 4.88
CA GLY A 69 -1.35 2.13 5.97
C GLY A 69 0.14 2.06 5.69
N VAL A 70 0.90 2.96 6.32
CA VAL A 70 2.36 2.81 6.36
C VAL A 70 2.74 1.67 7.28
N SER A 71 3.83 0.96 6.93
CA SER A 71 4.21 -0.30 7.58
C SER A 71 4.28 -0.19 9.10
N TYR A 72 4.92 0.85 9.66
CA TYR A 72 5.02 1.00 11.11
C TYR A 72 3.68 1.25 11.80
N ALA A 73 2.76 2.00 11.16
CA ALA A 73 1.46 2.30 11.76
C ALA A 73 0.53 1.07 11.74
N LEU A 74 0.59 0.25 10.68
CA LEU A 74 -0.09 -1.04 10.65
C LEU A 74 0.44 -1.99 11.72
N TRP A 75 1.75 -1.97 11.96
CA TRP A 75 2.34 -2.78 13.04
C TRP A 75 1.89 -2.30 14.42
N ASP A 76 1.87 -0.97 14.67
CA ASP A 76 1.37 -0.41 15.91
C ASP A 76 -0.11 -0.78 16.16
N LEU A 77 -0.94 -0.71 15.11
CA LEU A 77 -2.34 -1.15 15.16
C LEU A 77 -2.45 -2.65 15.51
N ALA A 78 -1.62 -3.48 14.87
CA ALA A 78 -1.59 -4.92 15.11
C ALA A 78 -1.22 -5.25 16.57
N GLU A 79 -0.18 -4.63 17.12
CA GLU A 79 0.27 -4.89 18.49
C GLU A 79 -0.69 -4.38 19.56
N ARG A 80 -1.29 -3.20 19.34
CA ARG A 80 -2.14 -2.58 20.36
C ARG A 80 -3.54 -3.14 20.41
N TYR A 81 -4.10 -3.49 19.25
CA TYR A 81 -5.53 -3.81 19.14
C TYR A 81 -5.79 -5.20 18.56
N ALA A 82 -4.88 -5.74 17.74
CA ALA A 82 -5.04 -7.01 17.02
C ALA A 82 -6.46 -7.22 16.45
N PRO A 83 -7.04 -6.23 15.74
CA PRO A 83 -8.41 -6.30 15.27
C PRO A 83 -8.56 -7.42 14.24
N LYS A 84 -9.70 -8.14 14.28
CA LYS A 84 -10.03 -9.11 13.23
C LYS A 84 -10.90 -8.42 12.19
N PHE A 85 -10.38 -8.30 10.98
CA PHE A 85 -11.07 -7.62 9.90
C PHE A 85 -11.89 -8.58 9.05
N GLU A 86 -13.11 -8.18 8.74
CA GLU A 86 -13.96 -8.86 7.77
C GLU A 86 -14.10 -8.00 6.50
N ASN A 87 -14.15 -8.65 5.35
CA ASN A 87 -14.34 -7.99 4.05
C ASN A 87 -13.37 -6.79 3.85
N THR A 88 -12.11 -6.99 4.21
CA THR A 88 -11.09 -5.93 4.25
C THR A 88 -9.79 -6.39 3.59
N VAL A 89 -9.32 -5.61 2.65
CA VAL A 89 -7.95 -5.68 2.12
C VAL A 89 -7.07 -4.79 2.99
N VAL A 90 -6.07 -5.35 3.65
CA VAL A 90 -5.04 -4.58 4.33
C VAL A 90 -3.89 -4.37 3.35
N MET A 91 -3.56 -3.11 3.08
CA MET A 91 -2.55 -2.71 2.10
C MET A 91 -1.46 -1.88 2.79
N GLU A 92 -0.25 -2.38 2.78
CA GLU A 92 0.91 -1.64 3.27
C GLU A 92 1.57 -0.82 2.16
N THR A 93 2.12 0.33 2.53
CA THR A 93 2.94 1.16 1.65
C THR A 93 4.11 1.75 2.43
N GLY A 94 5.17 2.13 1.74
CA GLY A 94 6.37 2.67 2.36
C GLY A 94 7.17 1.62 3.12
N GLY A 95 7.79 2.02 4.24
CA GLY A 95 8.62 1.16 5.08
C GLY A 95 8.57 1.60 6.54
N MET A 96 9.43 1.05 7.39
CA MET A 96 9.47 1.35 8.83
C MET A 96 9.99 2.78 9.12
N LYS A 97 10.70 3.40 8.17
CA LYS A 97 11.19 4.80 8.23
C LYS A 97 11.93 5.15 9.52
N GLY A 98 12.67 4.18 10.08
CA GLY A 98 13.40 4.33 11.33
C GLY A 98 12.56 4.29 12.61
N HIS A 99 11.25 4.10 12.52
CA HIS A 99 10.39 3.95 13.70
C HIS A 99 10.54 2.56 14.35
N ARG A 100 10.91 1.56 13.57
CA ARG A 100 11.09 0.18 14.00
C ARG A 100 12.21 -0.50 13.21
N GLU A 101 12.67 -1.64 13.72
CA GLU A 101 13.59 -2.50 13.00
C GLU A 101 12.94 -3.02 11.71
N GLU A 102 13.71 -3.01 10.61
CA GLU A 102 13.27 -3.55 9.33
C GLU A 102 13.25 -5.07 9.38
N LEU A 103 12.07 -5.65 9.20
CA LEU A 103 11.90 -7.09 9.06
C LEU A 103 11.84 -7.51 7.59
N PRO A 104 12.26 -8.75 7.28
CA PRO A 104 11.93 -9.33 5.98
C PRO A 104 10.43 -9.26 5.71
N LYS A 105 10.04 -8.82 4.51
CA LYS A 105 8.63 -8.58 4.15
C LYS A 105 7.72 -9.78 4.47
N ALA A 106 8.17 -10.99 4.21
CA ALA A 106 7.40 -12.20 4.51
C ALA A 106 7.11 -12.39 6.00
N GLN A 107 8.07 -12.04 6.86
CA GLN A 107 7.89 -12.11 8.31
C GLN A 107 6.93 -11.01 8.79
N PHE A 108 7.10 -9.79 8.31
CA PHE A 108 6.21 -8.67 8.62
C PHE A 108 4.78 -8.96 8.21
N HIS A 109 4.55 -9.44 6.97
CA HIS A 109 3.22 -9.79 6.49
C HIS A 109 2.57 -10.89 7.32
N ARG A 110 3.33 -11.91 7.77
CA ARG A 110 2.81 -12.96 8.65
C ARG A 110 2.28 -12.39 9.96
N ILE A 111 3.04 -11.49 10.62
CA ILE A 111 2.63 -10.81 11.84
C ILE A 111 1.29 -10.08 11.63
N LEU A 112 1.17 -9.32 10.54
CA LEU A 112 -0.05 -8.59 10.24
C LEU A 112 -1.22 -9.50 9.88
N CYS A 113 -1.00 -10.59 9.13
CA CYS A 113 -2.04 -11.58 8.81
C CYS A 113 -2.60 -12.23 10.09
N GLU A 114 -1.73 -12.64 11.00
CA GLU A 114 -2.11 -13.23 12.29
C GLU A 114 -2.91 -12.24 13.16
N ALA A 115 -2.44 -10.98 13.24
CA ALA A 115 -3.10 -9.95 14.04
C ALA A 115 -4.47 -9.57 13.47
N PHE A 116 -4.55 -9.35 12.17
CA PHE A 116 -5.76 -8.83 11.51
C PHE A 116 -6.74 -9.93 11.06
N GLY A 117 -6.33 -11.19 11.08
CA GLY A 117 -7.18 -12.29 10.64
C GLY A 117 -7.45 -12.31 9.14
N VAL A 118 -6.51 -11.79 8.33
CA VAL A 118 -6.60 -11.75 6.88
C VAL A 118 -5.66 -12.78 6.26
N GLU A 119 -6.02 -13.27 5.06
CA GLU A 119 -5.22 -14.30 4.38
C GLU A 119 -3.91 -13.74 3.81
N SER A 120 -3.90 -12.48 3.39
CA SER A 120 -2.72 -11.84 2.82
C SER A 120 -2.69 -10.34 3.11
N ILE A 121 -1.48 -9.79 3.11
CA ILE A 121 -1.26 -8.35 3.13
C ILE A 121 -0.90 -7.92 1.72
N HIS A 122 -1.65 -6.98 1.19
CA HIS A 122 -1.35 -6.33 -0.08
C HIS A 122 -0.25 -5.28 0.11
N SER A 123 0.42 -4.92 -0.98
CA SER A 123 1.42 -3.85 -0.97
C SER A 123 1.17 -2.90 -2.12
N GLU A 124 1.33 -1.63 -1.86
CA GLU A 124 1.36 -0.58 -2.87
C GLU A 124 2.81 -0.13 -3.07
N TYR A 125 3.21 0.09 -4.31
CA TYR A 125 4.47 0.69 -4.69
C TYR A 125 4.24 1.88 -5.61
N GLY A 126 4.71 3.03 -5.20
CA GLY A 126 4.71 4.27 -5.98
C GLY A 126 5.93 5.12 -5.65
N MET A 127 6.17 6.10 -6.49
CA MET A 127 7.22 7.12 -6.32
C MET A 127 6.65 8.47 -6.70
N ALA A 128 7.26 9.57 -6.23
CA ALA A 128 6.86 10.91 -6.62
C ALA A 128 7.04 11.18 -8.13
N GLU A 129 7.98 10.45 -8.73
CA GLU A 129 8.32 10.51 -10.15
C GLU A 129 7.39 9.70 -11.05
N LEU A 130 6.49 8.89 -10.48
CA LEU A 130 5.57 8.03 -11.20
C LEU A 130 4.13 8.54 -11.09
N THR A 131 3.36 8.42 -12.16
CA THR A 131 1.93 8.70 -12.20
C THR A 131 1.08 7.46 -11.94
N SER A 132 1.68 6.27 -11.99
CA SER A 132 1.05 4.98 -11.74
C SER A 132 1.61 4.28 -10.51
N GLN A 133 0.86 3.32 -9.99
CA GLN A 133 1.25 2.44 -8.90
C GLN A 133 1.34 1.00 -9.39
N ALA A 134 2.27 0.25 -8.79
CA ALA A 134 2.28 -1.19 -8.86
C ALA A 134 1.69 -1.79 -7.57
N TYR A 135 1.02 -2.92 -7.68
CA TYR A 135 0.37 -3.57 -6.55
C TYR A 135 0.79 -5.03 -6.42
N SER A 136 0.89 -5.48 -5.17
CA SER A 136 1.05 -6.88 -4.81
C SER A 136 -0.15 -7.32 -3.98
N SER A 137 -0.79 -8.43 -4.34
CA SER A 137 -1.87 -9.04 -3.56
C SER A 137 -1.38 -10.07 -2.55
N GLY A 138 -0.09 -10.07 -2.25
CA GLY A 138 0.61 -11.00 -1.36
C GLY A 138 1.89 -11.53 -2.01
N SER A 139 2.64 -12.33 -1.25
CA SER A 139 3.89 -12.98 -1.70
C SER A 139 5.02 -12.04 -2.15
N GLY A 140 4.87 -10.71 -1.99
CA GLY A 140 5.87 -9.72 -2.39
C GLY A 140 6.07 -9.57 -3.90
N ILE A 141 5.19 -10.14 -4.72
CA ILE A 141 5.25 -10.04 -6.18
C ILE A 141 4.38 -8.88 -6.63
N PHE A 142 5.02 -7.83 -7.15
CA PHE A 142 4.33 -6.67 -7.68
C PHE A 142 3.96 -6.87 -9.15
N ARG A 143 2.79 -6.34 -9.51
CA ARG A 143 2.30 -6.27 -10.88
C ARG A 143 2.08 -4.80 -11.26
N THR A 144 2.44 -4.47 -12.47
CA THR A 144 2.27 -3.14 -13.05
C THR A 144 1.03 -3.08 -13.94
N PRO A 145 0.39 -1.91 -14.10
CA PRO A 145 -0.61 -1.72 -15.16
C PRO A 145 0.04 -1.84 -16.54
N GLY A 146 -0.75 -2.10 -17.58
CA GLY A 146 -0.24 -2.40 -18.92
C GLY A 146 0.55 -1.28 -19.60
N TRP A 147 0.47 -0.05 -19.10
CA TRP A 147 1.23 1.12 -19.57
C TRP A 147 2.48 1.43 -18.73
N MET A 148 2.76 0.61 -17.69
CA MET A 148 3.96 0.73 -16.86
C MET A 148 4.82 -0.51 -17.03
N ARG A 149 6.11 -0.32 -17.29
CA ARG A 149 7.08 -1.39 -17.49
C ARG A 149 8.28 -1.22 -16.57
N VAL A 150 8.70 -2.33 -15.95
CA VAL A 150 9.91 -2.39 -15.14
C VAL A 150 10.96 -3.18 -15.93
N LEU A 151 12.15 -2.59 -16.08
CA LEU A 151 13.33 -3.22 -16.65
C LEU A 151 14.34 -3.43 -15.53
N VAL A 152 15.13 -4.49 -15.64
CA VAL A 152 16.27 -4.73 -14.74
C VAL A 152 17.53 -4.38 -15.50
N ARG A 153 18.40 -3.56 -14.90
CA ARG A 153 19.68 -3.18 -15.47
C ARG A 153 20.85 -3.61 -14.59
N ASP A 154 22.04 -3.62 -15.13
CA ASP A 154 23.25 -3.77 -14.33
C ASP A 154 23.38 -2.62 -13.33
N VAL A 155 23.93 -2.91 -12.15
CA VAL A 155 24.08 -1.90 -11.09
C VAL A 155 25.17 -0.87 -11.39
N ASN A 156 26.15 -1.21 -12.23
CA ASN A 156 27.28 -0.36 -12.60
C ASN A 156 27.13 0.23 -13.99
N ASP A 157 26.36 -0.42 -14.88
CA ASP A 157 26.08 0.08 -16.23
C ASP A 157 24.57 0.28 -16.43
N PRO A 158 24.08 1.54 -16.44
CA PRO A 158 22.66 1.82 -16.60
C PRO A 158 22.09 1.48 -17.97
N PHE A 159 22.94 1.26 -18.97
CA PHE A 159 22.54 0.90 -20.34
C PHE A 159 22.52 -0.60 -20.59
N ASP A 160 23.11 -1.40 -19.71
CA ASP A 160 23.10 -2.87 -19.82
C ASP A 160 21.82 -3.45 -19.20
N ILE A 161 20.81 -3.67 -20.05
CA ILE A 161 19.53 -4.27 -19.61
C ILE A 161 19.70 -5.79 -19.45
N ARG A 162 19.42 -6.26 -18.26
CA ARG A 162 19.55 -7.66 -17.86
C ARG A 162 18.30 -8.47 -18.21
N PRO A 163 18.46 -9.79 -18.47
CA PRO A 163 17.31 -10.66 -18.67
C PRO A 163 16.46 -10.82 -17.41
N ALA A 164 15.21 -11.28 -17.59
CA ALA A 164 14.33 -11.57 -16.47
C ALA A 164 14.92 -12.62 -15.52
N GLY A 165 14.64 -12.48 -14.21
CA GLY A 165 15.12 -13.40 -13.16
C GLY A 165 16.50 -13.05 -12.61
N VAL A 166 17.18 -12.04 -13.12
CA VAL A 166 18.47 -11.53 -12.61
C VAL A 166 18.22 -10.37 -11.65
N ARG A 167 19.05 -10.25 -10.61
CA ARG A 167 19.03 -9.08 -9.72
C ARG A 167 19.80 -7.93 -10.36
N GLY A 168 19.30 -6.70 -10.16
CA GLY A 168 19.94 -5.49 -10.65
C GLY A 168 19.27 -4.23 -10.16
N GLY A 169 19.65 -3.09 -10.71
CA GLY A 169 18.91 -1.84 -10.60
C GLY A 169 17.60 -1.93 -11.36
N ILE A 170 16.62 -1.12 -10.99
CA ILE A 170 15.35 -1.05 -11.71
C ILE A 170 15.24 0.26 -12.47
N ASP A 171 14.79 0.17 -13.72
CA ASP A 171 14.33 1.30 -14.52
C ASP A 171 12.84 1.15 -14.75
N ILE A 172 12.10 2.23 -14.57
CA ILE A 172 10.65 2.22 -14.70
C ILE A 172 10.26 3.17 -15.84
N ILE A 173 9.45 2.64 -16.75
CA ILE A 173 8.82 3.41 -17.83
C ILE A 173 7.33 3.47 -17.50
N ASP A 174 6.81 4.66 -17.26
CA ASP A 174 5.41 4.93 -16.98
C ASP A 174 4.86 5.89 -18.04
N LEU A 175 3.85 5.45 -18.80
CA LEU A 175 3.26 6.19 -19.92
C LEU A 175 1.87 6.76 -19.58
N ALA A 176 1.50 6.84 -18.28
CA ALA A 176 0.23 7.40 -17.83
C ALA A 176 0.20 8.94 -17.90
#